data_037c27871480ddd47bc4e9f0ab25cefb
#
_entry.id   037c27871480ddd47bc4e9f0ab25cefb
#
_cell.length_a   1.000
_cell.length_b   1.000
_cell.length_c   1.000
_cell.angle_alpha   90.00
_cell.angle_beta   90.00
_cell.angle_gamma   90.00
#
_symmetry.space_group_name_H-M   'P 1'
#
loop_
_entity.id
_entity.type
_entity.pdbx_description
1 polymer ?
#
loop_
_entity_poly.entity_id
_entity_poly.type
_entity_poly.pdbx_seq_one_letter_code
_entity_poly.pdbx_strand_id
1 'polypeptide(L)'
;MNADTILPPCRAIFLDRDGVINRPLIRSGKPYPPSNLGEFEILPGVPEACEVLKGFGFYLVVATNQPDVGRGTLARSAVETIHGWLLQQLPIDRVMTCYHGGATYGDPCDCRKPQPGMLFQAAELLKINLAESFMIGDRWRDVDCGFNAGCKTIFIDWGYEEKLKRDPNFRAHDLLGAAQLIEQLEQRNDART
;
A
#
# COMPACT_ATOMS: atom_id res chain seq x y z
N MET A 1 -21.67 6.19 35.66
CA MET A 1 -20.71 5.20 35.16
C MET A 1 -20.86 5.24 33.67
N ASN A 2 -19.98 5.99 33.00
CA ASN A 2 -20.00 6.07 31.54
C ASN A 2 -19.45 4.75 31.00
N ALA A 3 -20.29 3.98 30.29
CA ALA A 3 -19.81 2.87 29.50
C ALA A 3 -18.90 3.48 28.40
N ASP A 4 -17.61 3.26 28.51
CA ASP A 4 -16.67 3.53 27.42
C ASP A 4 -17.17 2.73 26.22
N THR A 5 -17.78 3.42 25.29
CA THR A 5 -18.14 2.83 23.99
C THR A 5 -16.81 2.50 23.32
N ILE A 6 -16.37 1.25 23.46
CA ILE A 6 -15.19 0.74 22.74
C ILE A 6 -15.58 0.78 21.27
N LEU A 7 -15.12 1.83 20.57
CA LEU A 7 -15.27 1.89 19.11
C LEU A 7 -14.59 0.65 18.52
N PRO A 8 -15.19 0.02 17.51
CA PRO A 8 -14.55 -1.11 16.84
C PRO A 8 -13.17 -0.69 16.35
N PRO A 9 -12.18 -1.59 16.43
CA PRO A 9 -10.83 -1.27 15.99
C PRO A 9 -10.85 -0.85 14.52
N CYS A 10 -10.18 0.25 14.21
CA CYS A 10 -10.06 0.73 12.84
C CYS A 10 -9.29 -0.29 12.00
N ARG A 11 -9.72 -0.50 10.76
CA ARG A 11 -9.07 -1.40 9.80
C ARG A 11 -8.51 -0.60 8.64
N ALA A 12 -7.45 -1.07 8.01
CA ALA A 12 -6.83 -0.39 6.88
C ALA A 12 -6.57 -1.29 5.69
N ILE A 13 -6.56 -0.67 4.52
CA ILE A 13 -5.95 -1.20 3.32
C ILE A 13 -4.64 -0.43 3.12
N PHE A 14 -3.53 -1.12 3.31
CA PHE A 14 -2.22 -0.60 2.95
C PHE A 14 -1.97 -0.85 1.48
N LEU A 15 -1.66 0.20 0.74
CA LEU A 15 -1.48 0.17 -0.71
C LEU A 15 -0.04 0.50 -1.06
N ASP A 16 0.65 -0.34 -1.83
CA ASP A 16 1.81 0.18 -2.54
C ASP A 16 1.36 1.25 -3.53
N ARG A 17 2.25 2.14 -3.90
CA ARG A 17 1.96 3.21 -4.85
C ARG A 17 2.20 2.77 -6.28
N ASP A 18 3.45 2.46 -6.59
CA ASP A 18 3.91 2.17 -7.95
C ASP A 18 3.55 0.73 -8.36
N GLY A 19 2.69 0.57 -9.35
CA GLY A 19 2.16 -0.74 -9.77
C GLY A 19 0.83 -1.13 -9.10
N VAL A 20 0.33 -0.35 -8.13
CA VAL A 20 -0.98 -0.55 -7.48
C VAL A 20 -1.90 0.64 -7.73
N ILE A 21 -1.43 1.84 -7.42
CA ILE A 21 -2.19 3.09 -7.61
C ILE A 21 -1.84 3.72 -8.95
N ASN A 22 -0.56 3.81 -9.27
CA ASN A 22 -0.10 4.42 -10.51
C ASN A 22 0.67 3.44 -11.41
N ARG A 23 0.65 3.76 -12.70
CA ARG A 23 1.39 3.02 -13.70
C ARG A 23 2.89 3.10 -13.43
N PRO A 24 3.61 1.98 -13.31
CA PRO A 24 5.06 1.99 -13.24
C PRO A 24 5.65 2.28 -14.61
N LEU A 25 6.78 2.97 -14.66
CA LEU A 25 7.54 3.18 -15.88
C LEU A 25 8.40 1.96 -16.17
N ILE A 26 8.15 1.28 -17.28
CA ILE A 26 8.96 0.12 -17.65
C ILE A 26 10.19 0.57 -18.44
N ARG A 27 11.39 0.31 -17.89
CA ARG A 27 12.67 0.58 -18.55
C ARG A 27 13.51 -0.70 -18.54
N SER A 28 13.88 -1.20 -19.71
CA SER A 28 14.63 -2.47 -19.85
C SER A 28 13.98 -3.64 -19.09
N GLY A 29 12.65 -3.77 -19.16
CA GLY A 29 11.88 -4.84 -18.50
C GLY A 29 11.74 -4.71 -16.98
N LYS A 30 12.19 -3.59 -16.38
CA LYS A 30 12.10 -3.34 -14.94
C LYS A 30 11.17 -2.16 -14.65
N PRO A 31 10.32 -2.24 -13.61
CA PRO A 31 9.48 -1.13 -13.19
C PRO A 31 10.29 -0.07 -12.42
N TYR A 32 10.04 1.19 -12.74
CA TYR A 32 10.58 2.36 -12.07
C TYR A 32 9.45 3.29 -11.64
N PRO A 33 9.61 4.01 -10.53
CA PRO A 33 8.65 5.04 -10.13
C PRO A 33 8.70 6.23 -11.06
N PRO A 34 7.60 6.99 -11.23
CA PRO A 34 7.61 8.29 -11.88
C PRO A 34 8.51 9.28 -11.10
N SER A 35 9.26 10.10 -11.83
CA SER A 35 10.20 11.07 -11.27
C SER A 35 9.58 12.46 -11.05
N ASN A 36 8.41 12.71 -11.65
CA ASN A 36 7.67 13.96 -11.54
C ASN A 36 6.18 13.71 -11.81
N LEU A 37 5.36 14.73 -11.54
CA LEU A 37 3.91 14.63 -11.70
C LEU A 37 3.47 14.41 -13.17
N GLY A 38 4.23 14.89 -14.14
CA GLY A 38 3.91 14.69 -15.56
C GLY A 38 4.04 13.22 -16.02
N GLU A 39 4.80 12.41 -15.28
CA GLU A 39 4.95 10.96 -15.51
C GLU A 39 3.99 10.13 -14.66
N PHE A 40 3.22 10.76 -13.75
CA PHE A 40 2.35 10.06 -12.82
C PHE A 40 0.96 9.85 -13.42
N GLU A 41 0.59 8.61 -13.64
CA GLU A 41 -0.71 8.22 -14.21
C GLU A 41 -1.42 7.27 -13.25
N ILE A 42 -2.59 7.67 -12.71
CA ILE A 42 -3.43 6.77 -11.92
C ILE A 42 -3.95 5.66 -12.84
N LEU A 43 -3.86 4.41 -12.37
CA LEU A 43 -4.34 3.25 -13.11
C LEU A 43 -5.88 3.26 -13.20
N PRO A 44 -6.44 2.72 -14.31
CA PRO A 44 -7.87 2.53 -14.45
C PRO A 44 -8.45 1.72 -13.29
N GLY A 45 -9.66 2.08 -12.84
CA GLY A 45 -10.37 1.40 -11.75
C GLY A 45 -9.88 1.75 -10.34
N VAL A 46 -8.74 2.45 -10.18
CA VAL A 46 -8.22 2.83 -8.84
C VAL A 46 -9.17 3.77 -8.08
N PRO A 47 -9.74 4.83 -8.67
CA PRO A 47 -10.71 5.67 -7.97
C PRO A 47 -11.92 4.87 -7.48
N GLU A 48 -12.49 4.02 -8.33
CA GLU A 48 -13.62 3.15 -8.00
C GLU A 48 -13.27 2.17 -6.86
N ALA A 49 -12.12 1.53 -6.94
CA ALA A 49 -11.63 0.64 -5.89
C ALA A 49 -11.50 1.35 -4.54
N CYS A 50 -10.96 2.57 -4.53
CA CYS A 50 -10.84 3.37 -3.32
C CYS A 50 -12.21 3.68 -2.70
N GLU A 51 -13.21 4.05 -3.51
CA GLU A 51 -14.57 4.31 -3.03
C GLU A 51 -15.23 3.05 -2.44
N VAL A 52 -15.09 1.90 -3.11
CA VAL A 52 -15.58 0.61 -2.59
C VAL A 52 -14.97 0.32 -1.22
N LEU A 53 -13.64 0.40 -1.10
CA LEU A 53 -12.94 0.11 0.14
C LEU A 53 -13.29 1.09 1.26
N LYS A 54 -13.44 2.38 0.94
CA LYS A 54 -13.93 3.40 1.90
C LYS A 54 -15.36 3.11 2.35
N GLY A 55 -16.22 2.61 1.47
CA GLY A 55 -17.59 2.21 1.78
C GLY A 55 -17.68 1.12 2.87
N PHE A 56 -16.69 0.25 2.97
CA PHE A 56 -16.54 -0.76 4.04
C PHE A 56 -15.85 -0.22 5.30
N GLY A 57 -15.58 1.08 5.38
CA GLY A 57 -15.01 1.73 6.57
C GLY A 57 -13.51 1.53 6.74
N PHE A 58 -12.77 1.08 5.73
CA PHE A 58 -11.32 0.97 5.81
C PHE A 58 -10.64 2.35 5.72
N TYR A 59 -9.57 2.54 6.49
CA TYR A 59 -8.58 3.56 6.19
C TYR A 59 -7.78 3.13 4.95
N LEU A 60 -7.54 4.06 4.03
CA LEU A 60 -6.65 3.84 2.88
C LEU A 60 -5.30 4.48 3.18
N VAL A 61 -4.27 3.65 3.33
CA VAL A 61 -2.93 4.09 3.68
C VAL A 61 -1.94 3.68 2.59
N VAL A 62 -1.35 4.65 1.92
CA VAL A 62 -0.26 4.37 0.98
C VAL A 62 1.00 4.05 1.77
N ALA A 63 1.69 2.95 1.44
CA ALA A 63 2.97 2.55 2.03
C ALA A 63 3.99 2.29 0.93
N THR A 64 4.84 3.27 0.62
CA THR A 64 5.71 3.27 -0.56
C THR A 64 7.20 3.39 -0.23
N ASN A 65 8.04 2.61 -0.94
CA ASN A 65 9.48 2.75 -0.93
C ASN A 65 9.95 3.70 -2.04
N GLN A 66 10.58 4.81 -1.66
CA GLN A 66 11.13 5.81 -2.60
C GLN A 66 12.66 5.96 -2.40
N PRO A 67 13.43 4.90 -2.72
CA PRO A 67 14.87 4.84 -2.38
C PRO A 67 15.73 5.84 -3.16
N ASP A 68 15.25 6.33 -4.29
CA ASP A 68 16.02 7.23 -5.15
C ASP A 68 16.26 8.58 -4.47
N VAL A 69 15.43 8.92 -3.47
CA VAL A 69 15.67 10.09 -2.61
C VAL A 69 16.89 9.86 -1.73
N GLY A 70 16.96 8.75 -1.00
CA GLY A 70 18.11 8.43 -0.15
C GLY A 70 19.40 8.15 -0.94
N ARG A 71 19.29 7.80 -2.22
CA ARG A 71 20.41 7.63 -3.15
C ARG A 71 20.85 8.95 -3.79
N GLY A 72 20.10 10.04 -3.59
CA GLY A 72 20.38 11.35 -4.16
C GLY A 72 20.08 11.48 -5.66
N THR A 73 19.37 10.53 -6.26
CA THR A 73 18.99 10.54 -7.69
C THR A 73 17.65 11.18 -7.97
N LEU A 74 16.82 11.39 -6.92
CA LEU A 74 15.52 12.05 -7.01
C LEU A 74 15.36 13.04 -5.84
N ALA A 75 14.85 14.25 -6.13
CA ALA A 75 14.54 15.22 -5.09
C ALA A 75 13.33 14.75 -4.27
N ARG A 76 13.41 14.85 -2.94
CA ARG A 76 12.31 14.53 -2.04
C ARG A 76 11.06 15.36 -2.36
N SER A 77 11.23 16.65 -2.68
CA SER A 77 10.14 17.55 -3.06
C SER A 77 9.34 17.06 -4.28
N ALA A 78 9.98 16.39 -5.24
CA ALA A 78 9.28 15.82 -6.38
C ALA A 78 8.32 14.69 -5.97
N VAL A 79 8.78 13.82 -5.05
CA VAL A 79 7.93 12.75 -4.49
C VAL A 79 6.78 13.33 -3.67
N GLU A 80 7.06 14.35 -2.83
CA GLU A 80 6.05 15.00 -2.00
C GLU A 80 5.01 15.77 -2.84
N THR A 81 5.40 16.33 -3.98
CA THR A 81 4.47 16.94 -4.95
C THR A 81 3.51 15.91 -5.52
N ILE A 82 4.01 14.73 -5.90
CA ILE A 82 3.17 13.61 -6.36
C ILE A 82 2.20 13.18 -5.26
N HIS A 83 2.68 13.02 -4.02
CA HIS A 83 1.83 12.60 -2.90
C HIS A 83 0.76 13.65 -2.56
N GLY A 84 1.12 14.95 -2.57
CA GLY A 84 0.17 16.03 -2.35
C GLY A 84 -0.94 16.08 -3.41
N TRP A 85 -0.59 15.83 -4.67
CA TRP A 85 -1.57 15.70 -5.75
C TRP A 85 -2.45 14.46 -5.58
N LEU A 86 -1.85 13.31 -5.27
CA LEU A 86 -2.57 12.04 -5.06
C LEU A 86 -3.65 12.16 -3.96
N LEU A 87 -3.34 12.81 -2.86
CA LEU A 87 -4.27 13.07 -1.75
C LEU A 87 -5.46 13.98 -2.15
N GLN A 88 -5.34 14.74 -3.24
CA GLN A 88 -6.44 15.55 -3.78
C GLN A 88 -7.31 14.76 -4.76
N GLN A 89 -6.77 13.69 -5.36
CA GLN A 89 -7.47 12.91 -6.40
C GLN A 89 -8.18 11.67 -5.83
N LEU A 90 -7.71 11.10 -4.73
CA LEU A 90 -8.21 9.86 -4.16
C LEU A 90 -8.49 10.04 -2.66
N PRO A 91 -9.46 9.30 -2.10
CA PRO A 91 -9.83 9.35 -0.68
C PRO A 91 -8.79 8.63 0.21
N ILE A 92 -7.51 8.92 0.01
CA ILE A 92 -6.40 8.39 0.79
C ILE A 92 -6.32 9.12 2.14
N ASP A 93 -6.30 8.37 3.23
CA ASP A 93 -6.23 8.94 4.58
C ASP A 93 -4.80 9.29 5.00
N ARG A 94 -3.80 8.54 4.50
CA ARG A 94 -2.39 8.75 4.86
C ARG A 94 -1.43 8.23 3.79
N VAL A 95 -0.28 8.89 3.68
CA VAL A 95 0.86 8.38 2.90
C VAL A 95 2.04 8.16 3.85
N MET A 96 2.52 6.93 3.89
CA MET A 96 3.72 6.51 4.61
C MET A 96 4.83 6.27 3.58
N THR A 97 5.96 6.94 3.71
CA THR A 97 7.03 6.90 2.72
C THR A 97 8.36 6.55 3.36
N CYS A 98 9.01 5.52 2.85
CA CYS A 98 10.40 5.25 3.15
C CYS A 98 11.29 5.90 2.09
N TYR A 99 12.09 6.89 2.50
CA TYR A 99 13.05 7.57 1.63
C TYR A 99 14.47 6.99 1.68
N HIS A 100 14.72 6.00 2.55
CA HIS A 100 16.04 5.42 2.72
C HIS A 100 16.53 4.67 1.48
N GLY A 101 17.81 4.83 1.12
CA GLY A 101 18.43 4.18 -0.03
C GLY A 101 18.54 2.66 0.12
N GLY A 102 18.54 2.17 1.34
CA GLY A 102 18.66 0.77 1.72
C GLY A 102 20.07 0.39 2.16
N ALA A 103 20.22 -0.81 2.77
CA ALA A 103 21.46 -1.27 3.38
C ALA A 103 22.65 -1.28 2.43
N THR A 104 22.45 -1.60 1.15
CA THR A 104 23.51 -1.59 0.12
C THR A 104 24.06 -0.18 -0.17
N TYR A 105 23.34 0.86 0.25
CA TYR A 105 23.75 2.26 0.16
C TYR A 105 24.15 2.84 1.52
N GLY A 106 24.40 1.95 2.52
CA GLY A 106 24.79 2.39 3.86
C GLY A 106 23.67 3.07 4.65
N ASP A 107 22.42 2.90 4.23
CA ASP A 107 21.24 3.57 4.80
C ASP A 107 20.16 2.52 5.20
N PRO A 108 20.45 1.64 6.20
CA PRO A 108 19.51 0.65 6.69
C PRO A 108 18.40 1.32 7.52
N CYS A 109 17.17 0.76 7.48
CA CYS A 109 16.06 1.24 8.28
C CYS A 109 15.01 0.14 8.49
N ASP A 110 14.10 0.36 9.43
CA ASP A 110 12.98 -0.55 9.75
C ASP A 110 11.70 -0.23 8.95
N CYS A 111 11.67 0.89 8.23
CA CYS A 111 10.50 1.32 7.47
C CYS A 111 10.47 0.81 6.02
N ARG A 112 11.64 0.46 5.42
CA ARG A 112 11.73 0.02 4.04
C ARG A 112 11.16 -1.39 3.86
N LYS A 113 10.08 -1.55 3.11
CA LYS A 113 9.55 -2.88 2.75
C LYS A 113 10.67 -3.77 2.19
N PRO A 114 10.83 -5.02 2.68
CA PRO A 114 9.86 -5.84 3.41
C PRO A 114 9.77 -5.62 4.91
N GLN A 115 10.49 -4.65 5.50
CA GLN A 115 10.30 -4.30 6.90
C GLN A 115 8.94 -3.62 7.12
N PRO A 116 8.22 -3.95 8.20
CA PRO A 116 6.85 -3.50 8.43
C PRO A 116 6.73 -2.13 9.11
N GLY A 117 7.82 -1.40 9.31
CA GLY A 117 7.84 -0.18 10.13
C GLY A 117 6.86 0.90 9.68
N MET A 118 6.62 1.06 8.37
CA MET A 118 5.59 2.00 7.88
C MET A 118 4.18 1.59 8.31
N LEU A 119 3.87 0.29 8.29
CA LEU A 119 2.58 -0.24 8.69
C LEU A 119 2.37 -0.09 10.20
N PHE A 120 3.40 -0.36 11.00
CA PHE A 120 3.36 -0.18 12.46
C PHE A 120 3.17 1.29 12.83
N GLN A 121 3.87 2.22 12.20
CA GLN A 121 3.72 3.65 12.43
C GLN A 121 2.29 4.12 12.10
N ALA A 122 1.74 3.69 10.96
CA ALA A 122 0.36 4.02 10.61
C ALA A 122 -0.64 3.42 11.59
N ALA A 123 -0.42 2.17 12.04
CA ALA A 123 -1.28 1.50 13.01
C ALA A 123 -1.29 2.23 14.36
N GLU A 124 -0.16 2.71 14.81
CA GLU A 124 -0.06 3.51 16.03
C GLU A 124 -0.81 4.85 15.91
N LEU A 125 -0.60 5.56 14.79
CA LEU A 125 -1.21 6.87 14.54
C LEU A 125 -2.73 6.82 14.38
N LEU A 126 -3.25 5.81 13.71
CA LEU A 126 -4.67 5.70 13.31
C LEU A 126 -5.42 4.63 14.12
N LYS A 127 -4.76 4.00 15.11
CA LYS A 127 -5.33 2.93 15.95
C LYS A 127 -5.84 1.74 15.13
N ILE A 128 -5.07 1.34 14.12
CA ILE A 128 -5.43 0.27 13.18
C ILE A 128 -5.15 -1.11 13.80
N ASN A 129 -6.11 -2.02 13.66
CA ASN A 129 -5.93 -3.45 13.88
C ASN A 129 -5.32 -4.08 12.63
N LEU A 130 -4.03 -4.40 12.68
CA LEU A 130 -3.30 -4.98 11.56
C LEU A 130 -3.81 -6.37 11.16
N ALA A 131 -4.28 -7.18 12.13
CA ALA A 131 -4.79 -8.52 11.86
C ALA A 131 -6.08 -8.55 11.03
N GLU A 132 -6.85 -7.44 11.06
CA GLU A 132 -8.06 -7.24 10.25
C GLU A 132 -7.83 -6.37 9.01
N SER A 133 -6.57 -6.02 8.75
CA SER A 133 -6.14 -5.15 7.66
C SER A 133 -5.50 -5.93 6.53
N PHE A 134 -5.36 -5.27 5.37
CA PHE A 134 -4.76 -5.86 4.18
C PHE A 134 -3.55 -5.03 3.72
N MET A 135 -2.53 -5.72 3.19
CA MET A 135 -1.46 -5.11 2.40
C MET A 135 -1.62 -5.57 0.95
N ILE A 136 -1.78 -4.60 0.04
CA ILE A 136 -1.90 -4.82 -1.41
C ILE A 136 -0.65 -4.28 -2.10
N GLY A 137 0.02 -5.12 -2.87
CA GLY A 137 1.24 -4.75 -3.57
C GLY A 137 1.53 -5.64 -4.78
N ASP A 138 2.44 -5.21 -5.63
CA ASP A 138 2.84 -5.88 -6.87
C ASP A 138 4.22 -6.55 -6.77
N ARG A 139 4.88 -6.47 -5.60
CA ARG A 139 6.23 -6.99 -5.39
C ARG A 139 6.30 -7.95 -4.19
N TRP A 140 7.27 -8.89 -4.22
CA TRP A 140 7.51 -9.78 -3.09
C TRP A 140 7.70 -9.03 -1.75
N ARG A 141 8.26 -7.80 -1.81
CA ARG A 141 8.50 -6.98 -0.63
C ARG A 141 7.21 -6.51 0.05
N ASP A 142 6.15 -6.33 -0.71
CA ASP A 142 4.85 -5.95 -0.20
C ASP A 142 4.18 -7.12 0.51
N VAL A 143 4.24 -8.30 -0.12
CA VAL A 143 3.75 -9.55 0.46
C VAL A 143 4.46 -9.84 1.78
N ASP A 144 5.80 -9.82 1.79
CA ASP A 144 6.58 -10.06 3.01
C ASP A 144 6.32 -8.98 4.08
N CYS A 145 6.18 -7.69 3.68
CA CYS A 145 5.86 -6.60 4.59
C CYS A 145 4.51 -6.81 5.28
N GLY A 146 3.47 -7.15 4.50
CA GLY A 146 2.14 -7.44 5.03
C GLY A 146 2.16 -8.60 6.02
N PHE A 147 2.80 -9.70 5.69
CA PHE A 147 2.97 -10.83 6.61
C PHE A 147 3.74 -10.46 7.87
N ASN A 148 4.84 -9.73 7.74
CA ASN A 148 5.65 -9.30 8.88
C ASN A 148 4.89 -8.33 9.80
N ALA A 149 3.91 -7.60 9.27
CA ALA A 149 3.01 -6.75 10.04
C ALA A 149 1.80 -7.49 10.65
N GLY A 150 1.54 -8.73 10.23
CA GLY A 150 0.35 -9.48 10.63
C GLY A 150 -0.91 -9.17 9.83
N CYS A 151 -0.77 -8.49 8.68
CA CYS A 151 -1.87 -8.23 7.76
C CYS A 151 -2.15 -9.41 6.82
N LYS A 152 -3.37 -9.49 6.30
CA LYS A 152 -3.66 -10.29 5.10
C LYS A 152 -3.00 -9.62 3.88
N THR A 153 -2.59 -10.42 2.90
CA THR A 153 -1.87 -9.92 1.74
C THR A 153 -2.60 -10.22 0.44
N ILE A 154 -2.66 -9.24 -0.46
CA ILE A 154 -3.18 -9.40 -1.82
C ILE A 154 -2.05 -8.99 -2.78
N PHE A 155 -1.67 -9.91 -3.65
CA PHE A 155 -0.64 -9.67 -4.66
C PHE A 155 -1.29 -9.31 -6.00
N ILE A 156 -0.85 -8.19 -6.58
CA ILE A 156 -1.22 -7.78 -7.94
C ILE A 156 -0.12 -8.27 -8.88
N ASP A 157 -0.49 -9.19 -9.78
CA ASP A 157 0.45 -9.87 -10.66
C ASP A 157 0.57 -9.15 -12.02
N TRP A 158 1.64 -8.41 -12.19
CA TRP A 158 2.02 -7.79 -13.46
C TRP A 158 2.86 -8.69 -14.38
N GLY A 159 3.13 -9.93 -13.96
CA GLY A 159 3.99 -10.85 -14.70
C GLY A 159 5.48 -10.46 -14.68
N TYR A 160 5.95 -9.76 -13.65
CA TYR A 160 7.37 -9.47 -13.50
C TYR A 160 8.17 -10.77 -13.27
N GLU A 161 9.41 -10.83 -13.76
CA GLU A 161 10.31 -11.97 -13.52
C GLU A 161 10.71 -12.15 -12.05
N GLU A 162 10.30 -11.24 -11.17
CA GLU A 162 10.61 -11.27 -9.75
C GLU A 162 9.82 -12.36 -9.01
N LYS A 163 10.53 -13.31 -8.40
CA LYS A 163 9.91 -14.41 -7.66
C LYS A 163 9.44 -13.95 -6.28
N LEU A 164 8.22 -14.34 -5.93
CA LEU A 164 7.73 -14.23 -4.56
C LEU A 164 8.54 -15.16 -3.64
N LYS A 165 8.81 -14.71 -2.41
CA LYS A 165 9.49 -15.51 -1.39
C LYS A 165 8.52 -16.35 -0.57
N ARG A 166 7.26 -15.93 -0.52
CA ARG A 166 6.13 -16.65 0.09
C ARG A 166 4.86 -16.40 -0.71
N ASP A 167 3.88 -17.31 -0.60
CA ASP A 167 2.60 -17.11 -1.24
C ASP A 167 1.78 -16.05 -0.49
N PRO A 168 1.12 -15.11 -1.21
CA PRO A 168 0.17 -14.19 -0.63
C PRO A 168 -1.10 -14.92 -0.19
N ASN A 169 -1.90 -14.31 0.69
CA ASN A 169 -3.20 -14.87 1.05
C ASN A 169 -4.15 -14.88 -0.15
N PHE A 170 -4.06 -13.88 -1.02
CA PHE A 170 -4.90 -13.72 -2.21
C PHE A 170 -4.11 -13.12 -3.36
N ARG A 171 -4.67 -13.26 -4.57
CA ARG A 171 -4.15 -12.65 -5.81
C ARG A 171 -5.28 -11.89 -6.51
N ALA A 172 -4.94 -10.78 -7.13
CA ALA A 172 -5.83 -10.00 -7.98
C ALA A 172 -5.08 -9.52 -9.23
N HIS A 173 -5.83 -9.13 -10.25
CA HIS A 173 -5.26 -8.60 -11.49
C HIS A 173 -4.88 -7.11 -11.35
N ASP A 174 -5.69 -6.37 -10.58
CA ASP A 174 -5.54 -4.93 -10.34
C ASP A 174 -6.18 -4.56 -8.99
N LEU A 175 -6.16 -3.27 -8.65
CA LEU A 175 -6.73 -2.80 -7.39
C LEU A 175 -8.26 -2.95 -7.34
N LEU A 176 -8.96 -2.79 -8.47
CA LEU A 176 -10.40 -2.98 -8.51
C LEU A 176 -10.79 -4.44 -8.23
N GLY A 177 -10.07 -5.40 -8.82
CA GLY A 177 -10.24 -6.82 -8.52
C GLY A 177 -9.93 -7.16 -7.06
N ALA A 178 -8.92 -6.49 -6.47
CA ALA A 178 -8.62 -6.65 -5.04
C ALA A 178 -9.74 -6.09 -4.16
N ALA A 179 -10.31 -4.93 -4.51
CA ALA A 179 -11.45 -4.34 -3.79
C ALA A 179 -12.70 -5.22 -3.84
N GLN A 180 -13.03 -5.78 -5.01
CA GLN A 180 -14.14 -6.73 -5.19
C GLN A 180 -13.94 -8.02 -4.38
N LEU A 181 -12.71 -8.52 -4.31
CA LEU A 181 -12.39 -9.67 -3.46
C LEU A 181 -12.62 -9.34 -1.97
N ILE A 182 -12.18 -8.19 -1.50
CA ILE A 182 -12.39 -7.76 -0.12
C ILE A 182 -13.89 -7.59 0.17
N GLU A 183 -14.65 -6.97 -0.74
CA GLU A 183 -16.11 -6.87 -0.65
C GLU A 183 -16.77 -8.24 -0.43
N GLN A 184 -16.40 -9.23 -1.22
CA GLN A 184 -16.92 -10.59 -1.07
C GLN A 184 -16.56 -11.22 0.28
N LEU A 185 -15.37 -10.93 0.82
CA LEU A 185 -14.94 -11.41 2.13
C LEU A 185 -15.74 -10.76 3.25
N GLU A 186 -16.00 -9.45 3.16
CA GLU A 186 -16.80 -8.71 4.15
C GLU A 186 -18.24 -9.21 4.17
N GLN A 187 -18.90 -9.32 3.01
CA GLN A 187 -20.28 -9.84 2.90
C GLN A 187 -20.45 -11.25 3.48
N ARG A 188 -19.42 -12.11 3.34
CA ARG A 188 -19.44 -13.46 3.95
C ARG A 188 -19.29 -13.43 5.46
N ASN A 189 -18.58 -12.46 5.99
CA ASN A 189 -18.42 -12.29 7.44
C ASN A 189 -19.74 -11.80 8.06
N ASP A 190 -20.41 -10.83 7.43
CA ASP A 190 -21.70 -10.30 7.90
C ASP A 190 -22.80 -11.37 7.87
N ALA A 191 -22.78 -12.28 6.91
CA ALA A 191 -23.74 -13.38 6.81
C ALA A 191 -23.55 -14.50 7.87
N ARG A 192 -22.46 -14.47 8.64
CA ARG A 192 -22.13 -15.44 9.69
C ARG A 192 -22.33 -14.91 11.12
N THR A 193 -22.57 -13.62 11.25
CA THR A 193 -22.90 -12.94 12.52
C THR A 193 -24.39 -12.76 12.65
#